data_a1ae86c642d3d0aad53e3c4058c17912
#
_entry.id   a1ae86c642d3d0aad53e3c4058c17912
#
_cell.length_a   1.000
_cell.length_b   1.000
_cell.length_c   1.000
_cell.angle_alpha   90.00
_cell.angle_beta   90.00
_cell.angle_gamma   90.00
#
_symmetry.space_group_name_H-M   'P 1'
#
loop_
_entity.id
_entity.type
_entity.pdbx_description
1 polymer ?
#
loop_
_entity_poly.entity_id
_entity_poly.type
_entity_poly.pdbx_seq_one_letter_code
_entity_poly.pdbx_strand_id
1 'polypeptide(L)'
;VPRIIVLSTTANAKEANRIAKDLVERKLAACVNIVPISSHYRWKGKTVHHRECLIIIKTISELFVRVKGRILALHTYQLPEIVALKIENGYKPYLEWIDNNVRK
;
A
#
# COMPACT_ATOMS: atom_id res chain seq x y z
N VAL A 1 9.45 15.28 -7.98
CA VAL A 1 8.66 14.76 -6.86
C VAL A 1 9.15 13.35 -6.53
N PRO A 2 9.45 13.03 -5.26
CA PRO A 2 9.83 11.67 -4.90
C PRO A 2 8.68 10.67 -5.13
N ARG A 3 9.03 9.56 -5.75
CA ARG A 3 8.09 8.42 -5.90
C ARG A 3 8.33 7.48 -4.76
N ILE A 4 7.27 6.88 -4.26
CA ILE A 4 7.33 6.00 -3.09
C ILE A 4 6.58 4.70 -3.33
N ILE A 5 6.96 3.70 -2.55
CA ILE A 5 6.20 2.47 -2.41
C ILE A 5 5.62 2.47 -1.01
N VAL A 6 4.30 2.35 -0.90
CA VAL A 6 3.64 2.19 0.39
C VAL A 6 3.30 0.72 0.57
N LEU A 7 3.67 0.17 1.71
CA LEU A 7 3.38 -1.22 2.06
C LEU A 7 2.31 -1.28 3.13
N SER A 8 1.37 -2.19 2.95
CA SER A 8 0.37 -2.51 3.97
C SER A 8 0.02 -3.99 3.84
N THR A 9 -0.56 -4.56 4.87
CA THR A 9 -1.00 -5.96 4.87
C THR A 9 -2.48 -6.03 5.21
N THR A 10 -3.18 -7.00 4.63
CA THR A 10 -4.60 -7.23 4.89
C THR A 10 -4.84 -8.67 5.29
N ALA A 11 -5.98 -8.92 5.94
CA ALA A 11 -6.33 -10.26 6.41
C ALA A 11 -6.57 -11.25 5.26
N ASN A 12 -7.03 -10.76 4.11
CA ASN A 12 -7.39 -11.63 2.99
C ASN A 12 -7.36 -10.87 1.67
N ALA A 13 -7.49 -11.60 0.57
CA ALA A 13 -7.45 -11.05 -0.77
C ALA A 13 -8.64 -10.11 -1.06
N LYS A 14 -9.80 -10.39 -0.51
CA LYS A 14 -10.98 -9.56 -0.74
C LYS A 14 -10.76 -8.15 -0.22
N GLU A 15 -10.23 -8.02 0.99
CA GLU A 15 -9.92 -6.73 1.59
C GLU A 15 -8.82 -6.02 0.81
N ALA A 16 -7.76 -6.77 0.43
CA ALA A 16 -6.67 -6.21 -0.35
C ALA A 16 -7.16 -5.63 -1.69
N ASN A 17 -8.02 -6.37 -2.40
CA ASN A 17 -8.58 -5.92 -3.68
C ASN A 17 -9.47 -4.69 -3.49
N ARG A 18 -10.24 -4.62 -2.42
CA ARG A 18 -11.08 -3.46 -2.14
C ARG A 18 -10.25 -2.20 -1.95
N ILE A 19 -9.18 -2.29 -1.16
CA ILE A 19 -8.28 -1.15 -0.93
C ILE A 19 -7.56 -0.77 -2.22
N ALA A 20 -7.03 -1.77 -2.95
CA ALA A 20 -6.32 -1.53 -4.21
C ALA A 20 -7.21 -0.80 -5.23
N LYS A 21 -8.43 -1.28 -5.41
CA LYS A 21 -9.37 -0.67 -6.35
C LYS A 21 -9.70 0.77 -5.95
N ASP A 22 -9.95 1.00 -4.66
CA ASP A 22 -10.27 2.35 -4.16
C ASP A 22 -9.13 3.33 -4.46
N LEU A 23 -7.88 2.93 -4.18
CA LEU A 23 -6.74 3.80 -4.37
C LEU A 23 -6.49 4.13 -5.85
N VAL A 24 -6.59 3.13 -6.72
CA VAL A 24 -6.35 3.32 -8.15
C VAL A 24 -7.47 4.15 -8.78
N GLU A 25 -8.72 3.87 -8.45
CA GLU A 25 -9.86 4.62 -8.99
C GLU A 25 -9.84 6.08 -8.57
N ARG A 26 -9.37 6.36 -7.36
CA ARG A 26 -9.24 7.75 -6.86
C ARG A 26 -7.98 8.44 -7.37
N LYS A 27 -7.15 7.73 -8.14
CA LYS A 27 -5.86 8.24 -8.64
C LYS A 27 -4.91 8.63 -7.51
N LEU A 28 -5.04 7.98 -6.38
CA LEU A 28 -4.10 8.12 -5.26
C LEU A 28 -2.92 7.18 -5.40
N ALA A 29 -3.05 6.14 -6.23
CA ALA A 29 -1.98 5.23 -6.57
C ALA A 29 -2.01 4.96 -8.07
N ALA A 30 -0.84 4.85 -8.68
CA ALA A 30 -0.74 4.49 -10.09
C ALA A 30 -0.93 2.99 -10.28
N CYS A 31 -0.46 2.20 -9.31
CA CYS A 31 -0.49 0.75 -9.37
C CYS A 31 -0.51 0.18 -7.96
N VAL A 32 -1.26 -0.89 -7.76
CA VAL A 32 -1.22 -1.65 -6.52
C VAL A 32 -1.08 -3.13 -6.87
N ASN A 33 -0.03 -3.75 -6.34
CA ASN A 33 0.19 -5.19 -6.48
C ASN A 33 -0.23 -5.90 -5.21
N ILE A 34 -0.75 -7.11 -5.33
CA ILE A 34 -1.22 -7.90 -4.21
C ILE A 34 -0.48 -9.23 -4.21
N VAL A 35 0.12 -9.58 -3.08
CA VAL A 35 0.92 -10.81 -2.93
C VAL A 35 0.46 -11.57 -1.69
N PRO A 36 0.12 -12.86 -1.80
CA PRO A 36 -0.11 -13.69 -0.62
C PRO A 36 1.19 -13.86 0.14
N ILE A 37 1.15 -13.68 1.46
CA ILE A 37 2.33 -13.82 2.32
C ILE A 37 1.99 -14.62 3.57
N SER A 38 3.06 -15.05 4.26
CA SER A 38 2.99 -15.67 5.58
C SER A 38 3.69 -14.70 6.54
N SER A 39 3.05 -14.35 7.64
CA SER A 39 3.56 -13.34 8.56
C SER A 39 3.76 -13.91 9.96
N HIS A 40 4.88 -13.54 10.57
CA HIS A 40 5.17 -13.81 11.99
C HIS A 40 5.38 -12.45 12.65
N TYR A 41 4.67 -12.18 13.74
CA TYR A 41 4.82 -10.89 14.44
C TYR A 41 4.42 -11.01 15.89
N ARG A 42 4.68 -9.97 16.64
CA ARG A 42 4.29 -9.91 18.06
C ARG A 42 3.03 -9.05 18.21
N TRP A 43 2.09 -9.56 18.96
CA TRP A 43 0.84 -8.85 19.25
C TRP A 43 0.41 -9.13 20.67
N LYS A 44 0.26 -8.07 21.47
CA LYS A 44 -0.18 -8.17 22.88
C LYS A 44 0.65 -9.17 23.68
N GLY A 45 1.97 -9.11 23.51
CA GLY A 45 2.91 -9.96 24.23
C GLY A 45 3.06 -11.38 23.72
N LYS A 46 2.39 -11.73 22.63
CA LYS A 46 2.43 -13.07 22.04
C LYS A 46 3.01 -13.04 20.63
N THR A 47 3.54 -14.19 20.21
CA THR A 47 3.94 -14.36 18.82
C THR A 47 2.73 -14.89 18.04
N VAL A 48 2.50 -14.31 16.86
CA VAL A 48 1.38 -14.67 16.01
C VAL A 48 1.92 -15.08 14.65
N HIS A 49 1.35 -16.12 14.06
CA HIS A 49 1.68 -16.56 12.72
C HIS A 49 0.39 -16.78 11.94
N HIS A 50 0.24 -16.09 10.81
CA HIS A 50 -0.91 -16.35 9.95
C HIS A 50 -0.64 -15.89 8.52
N ARG A 51 -1.57 -16.22 7.64
CA ARG A 51 -1.50 -15.79 6.24
C ARG A 51 -2.15 -14.44 6.09
N GLU A 52 -1.55 -13.61 5.26
CA GLU A 52 -2.04 -12.29 4.92
C GLU A 52 -1.86 -12.02 3.44
N CYS A 53 -2.31 -10.85 2.99
CA CYS A 53 -1.96 -10.32 1.68
C CYS A 53 -1.15 -9.05 1.88
N LEU A 54 -0.02 -8.95 1.19
CA LEU A 54 0.79 -7.74 1.15
C LEU A 54 0.29 -6.90 -0.02
N ILE A 55 0.01 -5.62 0.22
CA ILE A 55 -0.27 -4.69 -0.87
C ILE A 55 0.92 -3.77 -1.05
N ILE A 56 1.34 -3.65 -2.30
CA ILE A 56 2.49 -2.84 -2.71
C ILE A 56 1.95 -1.70 -3.57
N ILE A 57 1.94 -0.50 -3.02
CA ILE A 57 1.27 0.66 -3.60
C ILE A 57 2.32 1.60 -4.18
N LYS A 58 2.23 1.90 -5.47
CA LYS A 58 3.18 2.79 -6.15
C LYS A 58 2.52 4.14 -6.38
N THR A 59 3.10 5.18 -5.79
CA THR A 59 2.56 6.53 -5.83
C THR A 59 3.68 7.57 -5.64
N ILE A 60 3.31 8.79 -5.30
CA ILE A 60 4.25 9.88 -5.03
C ILE A 60 4.12 10.31 -3.58
N SER A 61 5.20 10.88 -3.04
CA SER A 61 5.27 11.24 -1.61
C SER A 61 4.18 12.23 -1.20
N GLU A 62 3.78 13.13 -2.08
CA GLU A 62 2.75 14.13 -1.79
C GLU A 62 1.39 13.52 -1.51
N LEU A 63 1.16 12.27 -1.94
CA LEU A 63 -0.11 11.59 -1.73
C LEU A 63 -0.12 10.64 -0.53
N PHE A 64 1.01 10.52 0.18
CA PHE A 64 1.11 9.56 1.28
C PHE A 64 0.01 9.73 2.33
N VAL A 65 -0.24 10.95 2.77
CA VAL A 65 -1.24 11.21 3.82
C VAL A 65 -2.63 10.79 3.36
N ARG A 66 -2.96 11.06 2.09
CA ARG A 66 -4.26 10.69 1.54
C ARG A 66 -4.38 9.17 1.35
N VAL A 67 -3.30 8.53 0.90
CA VAL A 67 -3.26 7.06 0.79
C VAL A 67 -3.46 6.43 2.16
N LYS A 68 -2.73 6.90 3.16
CA LYS A 68 -2.87 6.44 4.55
C LYS A 68 -4.30 6.59 5.04
N GLY A 69 -4.91 7.76 4.78
CA GLY A 69 -6.29 8.02 5.20
C GLY A 69 -7.29 7.04 4.59
N ARG A 70 -7.10 6.68 3.30
CA ARG A 70 -7.99 5.71 2.66
C ARG A 70 -7.79 4.30 3.20
N ILE A 71 -6.53 3.92 3.44
CA ILE A 71 -6.25 2.61 4.03
C ILE A 71 -6.93 2.51 5.40
N LEU A 72 -6.75 3.53 6.25
CA LEU A 72 -7.35 3.53 7.59
C LEU A 72 -8.88 3.48 7.54
N ALA A 73 -9.49 4.15 6.56
CA ALA A 73 -10.95 4.16 6.43
C ALA A 73 -11.52 2.80 6.03
N LEU A 74 -10.74 1.99 5.29
CA LEU A 74 -11.21 0.73 4.72
C LEU A 74 -10.70 -0.51 5.45
N HIS A 75 -9.66 -0.36 6.29
CA HIS A 75 -8.97 -1.48 6.91
C HIS A 75 -9.74 -2.02 8.12
N THR A 76 -9.66 -3.34 8.31
CA THR A 76 -10.34 -3.99 9.44
C THR A 76 -9.43 -4.23 10.65
N TYR A 77 -8.11 -4.10 10.48
CA TYR A 77 -7.19 -4.29 11.61
C TYR A 77 -7.25 -3.12 12.59
N GLN A 78 -7.05 -3.43 13.86
CA GLN A 78 -6.93 -2.42 14.91
C GLN A 78 -5.68 -1.56 14.69
N LEU A 79 -4.58 -2.19 14.24
CA LEU A 79 -3.30 -1.51 13.98
C LEU A 79 -2.77 -1.92 12.61
N PRO A 80 -3.20 -1.26 11.54
CA PRO A 80 -2.70 -1.60 10.20
C PRO A 80 -1.25 -1.21 10.01
N GLU A 81 -0.50 -2.03 9.28
CA GLU A 81 0.83 -1.65 8.82
C GLU A 81 0.67 -0.65 7.68
N ILE A 82 1.32 0.50 7.79
CA ILE A 82 1.36 1.49 6.70
C ILE A 82 2.74 2.14 6.77
N VAL A 83 3.63 1.74 5.87
CA VAL A 83 4.98 2.28 5.80
C VAL A 83 5.29 2.68 4.36
N ALA A 84 6.15 3.68 4.19
CA ALA A 84 6.54 4.15 2.87
C ALA A 84 8.05 4.04 2.69
N LEU A 85 8.44 3.59 1.50
CA LEU A 85 9.83 3.48 1.09
C LEU A 85 10.03 4.39 -0.12
N LYS A 86 11.08 5.18 -0.11
CA LYS A 86 11.41 6.04 -1.24
C LYS A 86 12.01 5.20 -2.36
N ILE A 87 11.53 5.40 -3.58
CA ILE A 87 12.13 4.79 -4.76
C ILE A 87 13.32 5.66 -5.15
N GLU A 88 14.52 5.19 -4.86
CA GLU A 88 15.72 5.96 -5.13
C GLU A 88 16.10 5.95 -6.59
N ASN A 89 16.04 4.78 -7.24
CA ASN A 89 16.36 4.61 -8.64
C ASN A 89 15.29 3.79 -9.34
N GLY A 90 15.05 4.10 -10.60
CA GLY A 90 14.09 3.36 -11.39
C GLY A 90 14.21 3.69 -12.87
N TYR A 91 13.54 2.91 -13.72
CA TYR A 91 13.48 3.16 -15.14
C TYR A 91 12.66 4.43 -15.37
N LYS A 92 13.30 5.46 -15.92
CA LYS A 92 12.70 6.80 -16.02
C LYS A 92 11.31 6.80 -16.65
N PRO A 93 11.07 6.14 -17.79
CA PRO A 93 9.72 6.13 -18.38
C PRO A 93 8.66 5.53 -17.46
N TYR A 94 9.02 4.51 -16.66
CA TYR A 94 8.09 3.94 -15.70
C TYR A 94 7.80 4.90 -14.54
N LEU A 95 8.83 5.58 -14.04
CA LEU A 95 8.66 6.57 -12.97
C LEU A 95 7.76 7.72 -13.44
N GLU A 96 7.93 8.15 -14.68
CA GLU A 96 7.07 9.17 -15.28
C GLU A 96 5.62 8.65 -15.43
N TRP A 97 5.47 7.36 -15.73
CA TRP A 97 4.16 6.76 -15.82
C TRP A 97 3.45 6.83 -14.45
N ILE A 98 4.17 6.59 -13.35
CA ILE A 98 3.61 6.77 -12.01
C ILE A 98 3.09 8.20 -11.85
N ASP A 99 3.91 9.20 -12.17
CA ASP A 99 3.54 10.61 -12.04
C ASP A 99 2.28 10.95 -12.83
N ASN A 100 2.16 10.40 -14.03
CA ASN A 100 1.06 10.73 -14.95
C ASN A 100 -0.24 10.01 -14.59
N ASN A 101 -0.21 9.04 -13.69
CA ASN A 101 -1.38 8.25 -13.34
C ASN A 101 -1.85 8.45 -11.89
N VAL A 102 -1.35 9.49 -11.25
CA VAL A 102 -1.83 9.91 -9.94
C VAL A 102 -2.30 11.37 -10.02
N ARG A 103 -3.14 11.76 -9.09
CA ARG A 103 -3.67 13.13 -9.06
C ARG A 103 -3.60 13.68 -7.64
N LYS A 104 -2.94 14.80 -7.52
CA LYS A 104 -2.81 15.52 -6.25
C LYS A 104 -4.13 16.15 -5.80
#